data_2ed849b0f23745e8adb6cb8523847615
#
_entry.id   2ed849b0f23745e8adb6cb8523847615
#
_cell.length_a   1.000
_cell.length_b   1.000
_cell.length_c   1.000
_cell.angle_alpha   90.00
_cell.angle_beta   90.00
_cell.angle_gamma   90.00
#
_symmetry.space_group_name_H-M   'P 1'
#
loop_
_entity.id
_entity.type
_entity.pdbx_description
1 polymer ?
#
loop_
_entity_poly.entity_id
_entity_poly.type
_entity_poly.pdbx_seq_one_letter_code
_entity_poly.pdbx_strand_id
1 'polypeptide(L)'
;MSIRRAATAALLAPIAAAAASLAAVVVTGAHRRLGATADEARAALPGDDLLPGAQVQNDRACTIAAPPSSVWPWIAQLGQNKAGFYSFEGLENLVGCQITGATRIHPEWQDVAVGDRFTLHPDI
;
A
#
# COMPACT_ATOMS: atom_id res chain seq x y z
N MET A 1 49.94 -4.71 9.43
CA MET A 1 48.71 -4.21 10.13
C MET A 1 47.67 -3.55 9.20
N SER A 2 47.90 -3.45 7.88
CA SER A 2 47.02 -2.73 6.92
C SER A 2 45.95 -3.57 6.25
N ILE A 3 46.20 -4.84 5.90
CA ILE A 3 45.28 -5.68 5.12
C ILE A 3 43.99 -6.04 5.88
N ARG A 4 44.11 -6.32 7.19
CA ARG A 4 42.91 -6.62 8.01
C ARG A 4 42.00 -5.42 8.16
N ARG A 5 42.52 -4.20 8.29
CA ARG A 5 41.70 -2.97 8.35
C ARG A 5 41.01 -2.66 7.04
N ALA A 6 41.66 -2.90 5.90
CA ALA A 6 41.08 -2.71 4.60
C ALA A 6 39.93 -3.71 4.32
N ALA A 7 40.10 -4.99 4.69
CA ALA A 7 39.07 -5.99 4.57
C ALA A 7 37.85 -5.71 5.44
N THR A 8 38.06 -5.27 6.70
CA THR A 8 36.96 -4.90 7.60
C THR A 8 36.20 -3.67 7.07
N ALA A 9 36.92 -2.66 6.57
CA ALA A 9 36.28 -1.49 5.97
C ALA A 9 35.46 -1.83 4.72
N ALA A 10 35.96 -2.74 3.87
CA ALA A 10 35.25 -3.18 2.67
C ALA A 10 33.94 -3.92 2.99
N LEU A 11 33.88 -4.63 4.10
CA LEU A 11 32.64 -5.31 4.55
C LEU A 11 31.67 -4.36 5.27
N LEU A 12 32.17 -3.38 6.01
CA LEU A 12 31.34 -2.45 6.76
C LEU A 12 30.77 -1.30 5.92
N ALA A 13 31.45 -0.91 4.86
CA ALA A 13 31.03 0.20 4.00
C ALA A 13 29.63 -0.01 3.37
N PRO A 14 29.29 -1.18 2.76
CA PRO A 14 27.97 -1.41 2.20
C PRO A 14 26.87 -1.47 3.28
N ILE A 15 27.17 -1.97 4.47
CA ILE A 15 26.23 -2.01 5.60
C ILE A 15 25.93 -0.58 6.08
N ALA A 16 26.96 0.24 6.24
CA ALA A 16 26.79 1.63 6.63
C ALA A 16 26.02 2.43 5.57
N ALA A 17 26.30 2.21 4.29
CA ALA A 17 25.57 2.83 3.20
C ALA A 17 24.08 2.42 3.17
N ALA A 18 23.77 1.14 3.37
CA ALA A 18 22.41 0.66 3.46
C ALA A 18 21.68 1.26 4.68
N ALA A 19 22.33 1.31 5.83
CA ALA A 19 21.77 1.94 7.04
C ALA A 19 21.50 3.44 6.85
N ALA A 20 22.43 4.15 6.23
CA ALA A 20 22.25 5.57 5.91
C ALA A 20 21.12 5.81 4.92
N SER A 21 20.98 4.96 3.90
CA SER A 21 19.88 5.03 2.93
C SER A 21 18.54 4.78 3.60
N LEU A 22 18.45 3.78 4.46
CA LEU A 22 17.22 3.49 5.22
C LEU A 22 16.88 4.65 6.16
N ALA A 23 17.85 5.19 6.87
CA ALA A 23 17.66 6.35 7.72
C ALA A 23 17.17 7.57 6.93
N ALA A 24 17.73 7.83 5.75
CA ALA A 24 17.29 8.91 4.87
C ALA A 24 15.83 8.71 4.43
N VAL A 25 15.44 7.50 4.04
CA VAL A 25 14.05 7.18 3.67
C VAL A 25 13.09 7.43 4.83
N VAL A 26 13.47 7.07 6.05
CA VAL A 26 12.64 7.29 7.25
C VAL A 26 12.57 8.77 7.61
N VAL A 27 13.72 9.46 7.68
CA VAL A 27 13.80 10.88 8.07
C VAL A 27 13.08 11.78 7.07
N THR A 28 13.21 11.49 5.77
CA THR A 28 12.51 12.27 4.72
C THR A 28 11.03 11.92 4.58
N GLY A 29 10.57 10.87 5.23
CA GLY A 29 9.20 10.37 5.07
C GLY A 29 8.92 9.75 3.68
N ALA A 30 9.94 9.47 2.89
CA ALA A 30 9.76 8.91 1.54
C ALA A 30 8.97 7.59 1.54
N HIS A 31 9.11 6.78 2.59
CA HIS A 31 8.34 5.54 2.76
C HIS A 31 6.83 5.77 2.91
N ARG A 32 6.40 6.97 3.31
CA ARG A 32 4.99 7.34 3.50
C ARG A 32 4.29 7.74 2.20
N ARG A 33 5.05 8.03 1.14
CA ARG A 33 4.55 8.50 -0.16
C ARG A 33 5.08 7.68 -1.34
N LEU A 34 5.18 6.38 -1.17
CA LEU A 34 5.65 5.49 -2.23
C LEU A 34 4.70 5.53 -3.43
N GLY A 35 5.27 5.86 -4.61
CA GLY A 35 4.53 6.01 -5.86
C GLY A 35 3.84 7.36 -6.05
N ALA A 36 3.58 8.12 -4.98
CA ALA A 36 2.99 9.44 -5.07
C ALA A 36 4.03 10.50 -5.44
N THR A 37 3.66 11.42 -6.32
CA THR A 37 4.40 12.67 -6.56
C THR A 37 4.32 13.58 -5.33
N ALA A 38 5.17 14.59 -5.29
CA ALA A 38 5.14 15.56 -4.20
C ALA A 38 3.83 16.36 -4.13
N ASP A 39 3.15 16.54 -5.25
CA ASP A 39 1.89 17.29 -5.34
C ASP A 39 0.72 16.39 -4.92
N GLU A 40 0.70 15.13 -5.34
CA GLU A 40 -0.29 14.14 -4.87
C GLU A 40 -0.22 13.94 -3.36
N ALA A 41 0.99 13.84 -2.80
CA ALA A 41 1.18 13.67 -1.36
C ALA A 41 0.83 14.92 -0.51
N ARG A 42 0.57 16.06 -1.16
CA ARG A 42 0.11 17.31 -0.51
C ARG A 42 -1.31 17.68 -0.87
N ALA A 43 -1.93 16.97 -1.79
CA ALA A 43 -3.29 17.23 -2.19
C ALA A 43 -4.25 16.92 -1.03
N ALA A 44 -5.21 17.80 -0.82
CA ALA A 44 -6.31 17.50 0.09
C ALA A 44 -7.23 16.47 -0.57
N LEU A 45 -7.45 15.36 0.11
CA LEU A 45 -8.29 14.26 -0.37
C LEU A 45 -9.65 14.25 0.37
N PRO A 46 -10.70 13.77 -0.27
CA PRO A 46 -11.98 13.55 0.40
C PRO A 46 -11.78 12.60 1.60
N GLY A 47 -12.15 13.07 2.80
CA GLY A 47 -12.01 12.30 4.05
C GLY A 47 -10.86 12.73 4.94
N ASP A 48 -9.94 13.60 4.50
CA ASP A 48 -8.86 14.13 5.35
C ASP A 48 -9.41 14.90 6.57
N ASP A 49 -10.59 15.47 6.44
CA ASP A 49 -11.31 16.19 7.49
C ASP A 49 -11.93 15.27 8.56
N LEU A 50 -12.05 13.97 8.29
CA LEU A 50 -12.60 13.00 9.25
C LEU A 50 -11.65 12.78 10.44
N LEU A 51 -10.35 12.99 10.25
CA LEU A 51 -9.35 12.84 11.30
C LEU A 51 -8.33 13.98 11.28
N PRO A 52 -8.75 15.21 11.62
CA PRO A 52 -7.91 16.42 11.49
C PRO A 52 -6.69 16.43 12.44
N GLY A 53 -6.68 15.55 13.44
CA GLY A 53 -5.57 15.39 14.38
C GLY A 53 -4.61 14.24 14.06
N ALA A 54 -4.66 13.67 12.88
CA ALA A 54 -3.80 12.56 12.49
C ALA A 54 -2.32 12.99 12.53
N GLN A 55 -1.51 12.30 13.34
CA GLN A 55 -0.07 12.58 13.48
C GLN A 55 0.75 11.93 12.36
N VAL A 56 0.18 10.98 11.66
CA VAL A 56 0.83 10.25 10.57
C VAL A 56 -0.13 10.17 9.40
N GLN A 57 0.31 10.67 8.25
CA GLN A 57 -0.36 10.50 6.97
C GLN A 57 0.52 9.66 6.04
N ASN A 58 -0.09 8.74 5.31
CA ASN A 58 0.56 7.91 4.31
C ASN A 58 -0.24 7.97 3.01
N ASP A 59 0.35 8.59 1.99
CA ASP A 59 -0.26 8.71 0.68
C ASP A 59 0.51 7.81 -0.30
N ARG A 60 -0.19 6.91 -0.95
CA ARG A 60 0.36 6.04 -1.98
C ARG A 60 -0.44 6.19 -3.24
N ALA A 61 0.27 6.35 -4.34
CA ALA A 61 -0.35 6.49 -5.64
C ALA A 61 0.36 5.64 -6.68
N CYS A 62 -0.38 5.28 -7.72
CA CYS A 62 0.17 4.73 -8.94
C CYS A 62 -0.64 5.26 -10.12
N THR A 63 0.05 5.47 -11.24
CA THR A 63 -0.64 5.85 -12.48
C THR A 63 -1.13 4.60 -13.20
N ILE A 64 -2.42 4.58 -13.49
CA ILE A 64 -3.05 3.52 -14.29
C ILE A 64 -3.40 4.09 -15.66
N ALA A 65 -2.89 3.48 -16.73
CA ALA A 65 -3.14 3.89 -18.10
C ALA A 65 -4.52 3.42 -18.60
N ALA A 66 -5.57 3.78 -17.85
CA ALA A 66 -6.96 3.44 -18.15
C ALA A 66 -7.90 4.54 -17.63
N PRO A 67 -9.05 4.75 -18.28
CA PRO A 67 -10.03 5.71 -17.79
C PRO A 67 -10.66 5.23 -16.47
N PRO A 68 -11.09 6.16 -15.58
CA PRO A 68 -11.71 5.80 -14.29
C PRO A 68 -12.90 4.84 -14.41
N SER A 69 -13.69 4.95 -15.48
CA SER A 69 -14.80 4.04 -15.77
C SER A 69 -14.39 2.58 -15.98
N SER A 70 -13.15 2.34 -16.40
CA SER A 70 -12.59 0.98 -16.55
C SER A 70 -11.94 0.49 -15.26
N VAL A 71 -11.49 1.40 -14.38
CA VAL A 71 -10.85 1.07 -13.11
C VAL A 71 -11.88 0.85 -12.01
N TRP A 72 -12.92 1.68 -11.95
CA TRP A 72 -13.94 1.64 -10.91
C TRP A 72 -14.59 0.25 -10.70
N PRO A 73 -14.95 -0.51 -11.74
CA PRO A 73 -15.53 -1.83 -11.54
C PRO A 73 -14.64 -2.81 -10.76
N TRP A 74 -13.31 -2.67 -10.85
CA TRP A 74 -12.38 -3.47 -10.07
C TRP A 74 -12.32 -3.03 -8.61
N ILE A 75 -12.46 -1.72 -8.34
CA ILE A 75 -12.53 -1.18 -6.98
C ILE A 75 -13.86 -1.54 -6.31
N ALA A 76 -14.98 -1.46 -7.04
CA ALA A 76 -16.30 -1.76 -6.52
C ALA A 76 -16.44 -3.21 -5.99
N GLN A 77 -15.64 -4.13 -6.52
CA GLN A 77 -15.65 -5.52 -6.07
C GLN A 77 -14.58 -5.88 -5.03
N LEU A 78 -13.90 -4.89 -4.43
CA LEU A 78 -13.03 -5.14 -3.28
C LEU A 78 -13.83 -5.62 -2.06
N GLY A 79 -13.21 -6.42 -1.24
CA GLY A 79 -13.75 -6.88 0.04
C GLY A 79 -13.66 -8.38 0.26
N GLN A 80 -13.71 -8.80 1.53
CA GLN A 80 -13.58 -10.18 1.98
C GLN A 80 -14.58 -11.14 1.30
N ASN A 81 -15.80 -10.72 1.10
CA ASN A 81 -16.87 -11.53 0.53
C ASN A 81 -17.07 -11.32 -0.99
N LYS A 82 -16.10 -10.68 -1.64
CA LYS A 82 -16.12 -10.35 -3.07
C LYS A 82 -14.78 -10.81 -3.70
N ALA A 83 -14.12 -9.91 -4.41
CA ALA A 83 -12.84 -10.19 -5.09
C ALA A 83 -11.59 -10.18 -4.19
N GLY A 84 -11.74 -10.07 -2.87
CA GLY A 84 -10.61 -9.85 -1.99
C GLY A 84 -9.99 -8.47 -2.16
N PHE A 85 -8.68 -8.35 -2.02
CA PHE A 85 -7.99 -7.06 -2.00
C PHE A 85 -6.95 -6.91 -3.12
N TYR A 86 -6.91 -7.82 -4.09
CA TYR A 86 -5.90 -7.88 -5.16
C TYR A 86 -4.47 -7.84 -4.62
N SER A 87 -4.24 -8.52 -3.50
CA SER A 87 -3.01 -8.57 -2.74
C SER A 87 -2.42 -9.99 -2.75
N PHE A 88 -1.76 -10.40 -1.68
CA PHE A 88 -1.15 -11.72 -1.54
C PHE A 88 -2.12 -12.71 -0.90
N GLU A 89 -3.03 -13.27 -1.67
CA GLU A 89 -4.07 -14.21 -1.22
C GLU A 89 -3.54 -15.32 -0.31
N GLY A 90 -2.37 -15.87 -0.64
CA GLY A 90 -1.76 -16.92 0.17
C GLY A 90 -1.38 -16.47 1.58
N LEU A 91 -0.93 -15.22 1.74
CA LEU A 91 -0.62 -14.65 3.06
C LEU A 91 -1.90 -14.27 3.82
N GLU A 92 -2.88 -13.71 3.11
CA GLU A 92 -4.17 -13.35 3.70
C GLU A 92 -4.92 -14.61 4.18
N ASN A 93 -4.91 -15.68 3.39
CA ASN A 93 -5.53 -16.95 3.75
C ASN A 93 -4.79 -17.67 4.88
N LEU A 94 -3.48 -17.44 5.03
CA LEU A 94 -2.71 -17.96 6.16
C LEU A 94 -3.17 -17.36 7.51
N VAL A 95 -3.68 -16.14 7.50
CA VAL A 95 -4.23 -15.46 8.70
C VAL A 95 -5.76 -15.57 8.80
N GLY A 96 -6.38 -16.44 8.01
CA GLY A 96 -7.79 -16.78 8.11
C GLY A 96 -8.72 -16.03 7.16
N CYS A 97 -8.21 -15.21 6.26
CA CYS A 97 -8.98 -14.45 5.29
C CYS A 97 -9.53 -15.38 4.23
N GLN A 98 -10.24 -16.11 4.01
CA GLN A 98 -10.78 -17.03 3.00
C GLN A 98 -11.00 -16.34 1.62
N ILE A 99 -9.96 -15.66 1.14
CA ILE A 99 -10.02 -14.87 -0.10
C ILE A 99 -9.76 -15.75 -1.30
N THR A 100 -10.60 -15.62 -2.30
CA THR A 100 -10.37 -16.10 -3.67
C THR A 100 -10.44 -14.88 -4.57
N GLY A 101 -9.34 -14.50 -5.17
CA GLY A 101 -9.26 -13.32 -6.03
C GLY A 101 -10.12 -13.45 -7.28
N ALA A 102 -10.51 -12.32 -7.85
CA ALA A 102 -11.26 -12.30 -9.10
C ALA A 102 -10.39 -11.84 -10.25
N THR A 103 -10.47 -12.54 -11.36
CA THR A 103 -9.77 -12.23 -12.62
C THR A 103 -10.69 -11.58 -13.65
N ARG A 104 -11.95 -11.33 -13.30
CA ARG A 104 -12.98 -10.71 -14.14
C ARG A 104 -13.87 -9.79 -13.32
N ILE A 105 -14.60 -8.92 -14.00
CA ILE A 105 -15.65 -8.12 -13.36
C ILE A 105 -16.87 -9.00 -13.13
N HIS A 106 -17.39 -8.94 -11.91
CA HIS A 106 -18.59 -9.62 -11.46
C HIS A 106 -19.75 -8.61 -11.37
N PRO A 107 -20.79 -8.73 -12.20
CA PRO A 107 -21.90 -7.79 -12.20
C PRO A 107 -22.61 -7.69 -10.84
N GLU A 108 -22.70 -8.81 -10.12
CA GLU A 108 -23.35 -8.93 -8.81
C GLU A 108 -22.65 -8.14 -7.70
N TRP A 109 -21.42 -7.67 -7.93
CA TRP A 109 -20.63 -6.90 -6.96
C TRP A 109 -20.50 -5.41 -7.31
N GLN A 110 -21.19 -4.95 -8.37
CA GLN A 110 -21.02 -3.60 -8.88
C GLN A 110 -21.96 -2.57 -8.23
N ASP A 111 -23.02 -3.01 -7.60
CA ASP A 111 -23.93 -2.12 -6.89
C ASP A 111 -23.35 -1.82 -5.50
N VAL A 112 -22.69 -0.64 -5.39
CA VAL A 112 -22.02 -0.18 -4.19
C VAL A 112 -22.58 1.18 -3.79
N ALA A 113 -23.07 1.29 -2.57
CA ALA A 113 -23.65 2.50 -2.02
C ALA A 113 -22.94 2.97 -0.74
N VAL A 114 -23.08 4.26 -0.45
CA VAL A 114 -22.61 4.83 0.83
C VAL A 114 -23.40 4.20 1.97
N GLY A 115 -22.68 3.64 2.95
CA GLY A 115 -23.26 2.92 4.09
C GLY A 115 -23.21 1.40 3.94
N ASP A 116 -22.80 0.88 2.80
CA ASP A 116 -22.57 -0.54 2.62
C ASP A 116 -21.44 -1.02 3.55
N ARG A 117 -21.60 -2.24 4.04
CA ARG A 117 -20.60 -2.86 4.90
C ARG A 117 -19.40 -3.32 4.07
N PHE A 118 -18.23 -2.83 4.38
CA PHE A 118 -16.96 -3.27 3.81
C PHE A 118 -16.26 -4.21 4.82
N THR A 119 -16.21 -5.50 4.51
CA THR A 119 -15.65 -6.51 5.41
C THR A 119 -14.19 -6.79 5.05
N LEU A 120 -13.30 -6.71 6.03
CA LEU A 120 -11.85 -6.95 5.88
C LEU A 120 -11.45 -8.39 6.25
N HIS A 121 -12.25 -9.05 7.10
CA HIS A 121 -12.00 -10.41 7.58
C HIS A 121 -13.34 -11.11 7.81
N PRO A 122 -13.45 -12.45 7.66
CA PRO A 122 -14.73 -13.15 7.83
C PRO A 122 -15.33 -13.02 9.24
N ASP A 123 -14.46 -12.93 10.26
CA ASP A 123 -14.89 -13.00 11.68
C ASP A 123 -14.87 -11.64 12.41
N ILE A 124 -14.37 -10.57 11.75
CA ILE A 124 -14.23 -9.23 12.37
C ILE A 124 -14.84 -8.14 11.49
#